data_9756746a950aa2273d235a14db1205f0
#
_entry.id   9756746a950aa2273d235a14db1205f0
#
_cell.length_a   1.000
_cell.length_b   1.000
_cell.length_c   1.000
_cell.angle_alpha   90.00
_cell.angle_beta   90.00
_cell.angle_gamma   90.00
#
_symmetry.space_group_name_H-M   'P 1'
#
loop_
_entity.id
_entity.type
_entity.pdbx_description
1 polymer ?
#
loop_
_entity_poly.entity_id
_entity_poly.type
_entity_poly.pdbx_seq_one_letter_code
_entity_poly.pdbx_strand_id
1 'polypeptide(L)'
;MSQLALNLTPTAIEKFKAVINEGEHYEPENALVRVMIKGRAATEYEYTMGLAEKEEDPAEHMRDSFYDFGDVKVVVDDVSMKSLKGSTIDYKEDLNAAGFVIDNPNKPVFNDMERDVQELLNQQINPQIKSHGGQVDVVRYEEDDSVLYIEMSGGCQGCSSSSATLKNGVETMIYDEFPDIEDIRDVTDHESGENPYYT
;
A
#
# COMPACT_ATOMS: atom_id res chain seq x y z
N MET A 1 -25.92 14.20 9.96
CA MET A 1 -25.41 12.84 10.19
C MET A 1 -23.99 12.85 9.62
N SER A 2 -23.00 12.73 10.48
CA SER A 2 -21.60 12.61 10.03
C SER A 2 -21.51 11.34 9.22
N GLN A 3 -21.25 11.43 7.92
CA GLN A 3 -20.93 10.26 7.10
C GLN A 3 -19.70 9.60 7.73
N LEU A 4 -19.82 8.33 8.14
CA LEU A 4 -18.66 7.55 8.56
C LEU A 4 -17.62 7.66 7.45
N ALA A 5 -16.40 7.98 7.84
CA ALA A 5 -15.33 8.14 6.86
C ALA A 5 -14.94 6.81 6.19
N LEU A 6 -15.32 5.67 6.81
CA LEU A 6 -15.16 4.31 6.31
C LEU A 6 -16.45 3.51 6.60
N ASN A 7 -16.83 2.59 5.71
CA ASN A 7 -17.99 1.73 5.86
C ASN A 7 -17.58 0.25 5.70
N LEU A 8 -18.29 -0.63 6.42
CA LEU A 8 -18.21 -2.07 6.23
C LEU A 8 -19.58 -2.63 5.85
N THR A 9 -19.61 -3.54 4.90
CA THR A 9 -20.84 -4.29 4.63
C THR A 9 -21.09 -5.36 5.72
N PRO A 10 -22.34 -5.79 5.94
CA PRO A 10 -22.62 -6.90 6.85
C PRO A 10 -21.81 -8.16 6.55
N THR A 11 -21.61 -8.48 5.26
CA THR A 11 -20.82 -9.62 4.80
C THR A 11 -19.35 -9.51 5.21
N ALA A 12 -18.78 -8.31 5.07
CA ALA A 12 -17.41 -8.04 5.51
C ALA A 12 -17.28 -8.17 7.03
N ILE A 13 -18.25 -7.66 7.80
CA ILE A 13 -18.26 -7.77 9.26
C ILE A 13 -18.28 -9.24 9.69
N GLU A 14 -19.19 -10.05 9.12
CA GLU A 14 -19.28 -11.49 9.43
C GLU A 14 -17.97 -12.21 9.11
N LYS A 15 -17.34 -11.89 7.98
CA LYS A 15 -16.08 -12.52 7.58
C LYS A 15 -14.92 -12.10 8.49
N PHE A 16 -14.81 -10.83 8.84
CA PHE A 16 -13.81 -10.38 9.80
C PHE A 16 -13.97 -11.05 11.18
N LYS A 17 -15.20 -11.18 11.66
CA LYS A 17 -15.47 -11.94 12.91
C LYS A 17 -14.99 -13.39 12.81
N ALA A 18 -15.25 -14.06 11.69
CA ALA A 18 -14.78 -15.43 11.50
C ALA A 18 -13.24 -15.49 11.54
N VAL A 19 -12.55 -14.60 10.82
CA VAL A 19 -11.08 -14.54 10.78
C VAL A 19 -10.50 -14.22 12.17
N ILE A 20 -11.09 -13.29 12.91
CA ILE A 20 -10.67 -12.94 14.27
C ILE A 20 -10.81 -14.15 15.22
N ASN A 21 -11.92 -14.89 15.12
CA ASN A 21 -12.18 -16.04 15.99
C ASN A 21 -11.35 -17.29 15.61
N GLU A 22 -10.95 -17.43 14.35
CA GLU A 22 -10.11 -18.51 13.86
C GLU A 22 -8.60 -18.25 14.08
N GLY A 23 -8.23 -16.98 14.35
CA GLY A 23 -6.85 -16.58 14.56
C GLY A 23 -6.29 -17.11 15.88
N GLU A 24 -5.32 -18.04 15.83
CA GLU A 24 -4.69 -18.63 17.02
C GLU A 24 -3.76 -17.66 17.78
N HIS A 25 -3.44 -16.52 17.18
CA HIS A 25 -2.41 -15.60 17.69
C HIS A 25 -2.95 -14.31 18.30
N TYR A 26 -4.25 -14.08 18.23
CA TYR A 26 -4.87 -12.83 18.69
C TYR A 26 -5.99 -13.12 19.70
N GLU A 27 -5.97 -12.38 20.81
CA GLU A 27 -7.12 -12.38 21.71
C GLU A 27 -8.28 -11.61 21.03
N PRO A 28 -9.45 -12.22 20.80
CA PRO A 28 -10.54 -11.59 20.06
C PRO A 28 -10.98 -10.22 20.59
N GLU A 29 -10.83 -9.99 21.91
CA GLU A 29 -11.17 -8.73 22.57
C GLU A 29 -10.21 -7.58 22.21
N ASN A 30 -8.97 -7.93 21.84
CA ASN A 30 -7.88 -6.99 21.49
C ASN A 30 -7.61 -6.91 19.99
N ALA A 31 -8.22 -7.81 19.19
CA ALA A 31 -8.00 -7.85 17.77
C ALA A 31 -8.59 -6.61 17.06
N LEU A 32 -7.80 -6.02 16.20
CA LEU A 32 -8.16 -4.93 15.32
C LEU A 32 -7.92 -5.36 13.86
N VAL A 33 -8.76 -4.89 12.95
CA VAL A 33 -8.50 -5.00 11.52
C VAL A 33 -7.75 -3.73 11.09
N ARG A 34 -6.47 -3.86 10.76
CA ARG A 34 -5.69 -2.75 10.21
C ARG A 34 -5.88 -2.69 8.70
N VAL A 35 -6.23 -1.52 8.22
CA VAL A 35 -6.39 -1.23 6.78
C VAL A 35 -5.46 -0.10 6.41
N MET A 36 -4.62 -0.32 5.41
CA MET A 36 -3.66 0.67 4.93
C MET A 36 -3.65 0.72 3.41
N ILE A 37 -3.29 1.87 2.87
CA ILE A 37 -2.88 2.00 1.48
C ILE A 37 -1.39 1.70 1.42
N LYS A 38 -1.03 0.60 0.77
CA LYS A 38 0.36 0.17 0.58
C LYS A 38 1.03 0.95 -0.55
N GLY A 39 0.26 1.25 -1.59
CA GLY A 39 0.74 1.91 -2.79
C GLY A 39 -0.40 2.42 -3.65
N ARG A 40 -0.04 2.88 -4.83
CA ARG A 40 -1.02 3.31 -5.83
C ARG A 40 -0.54 2.96 -7.24
N ALA A 41 -1.45 2.39 -8.03
CA ALA A 41 -1.30 2.26 -9.47
C ALA A 41 -1.92 3.49 -10.16
N ALA A 42 -1.78 3.57 -11.47
CA ALA A 42 -2.23 4.74 -12.25
C ALA A 42 -3.70 5.13 -12.04
N THR A 43 -4.57 4.18 -11.68
CA THR A 43 -6.01 4.40 -11.56
C THR A 43 -6.60 3.94 -10.24
N GLU A 44 -5.86 3.19 -9.43
CA GLU A 44 -6.36 2.55 -8.21
C GLU A 44 -5.32 2.57 -7.10
N TYR A 45 -5.78 2.54 -5.86
CA TYR A 45 -4.92 2.31 -4.71
C TYR A 45 -4.67 0.82 -4.50
N GLU A 46 -3.50 0.47 -4.04
CA GLU A 46 -3.18 -0.84 -3.52
C GLU A 46 -3.38 -0.87 -2.01
N TYR A 47 -4.12 -1.87 -1.55
CA TYR A 47 -4.50 -1.98 -0.15
C TYR A 47 -3.83 -3.16 0.51
N THR A 48 -3.51 -3.00 1.78
CA THR A 48 -3.22 -4.13 2.65
C THR A 48 -4.21 -4.15 3.81
N MET A 49 -4.62 -5.35 4.19
CA MET A 49 -5.49 -5.59 5.35
C MET A 49 -4.94 -6.76 6.15
N GLY A 50 -4.92 -6.61 7.46
CA GLY A 50 -4.44 -7.66 8.36
C GLY A 50 -5.03 -7.51 9.75
N LEU A 51 -4.85 -8.55 10.57
CA LEU A 51 -5.14 -8.45 11.99
C LEU A 51 -3.97 -7.77 12.70
N ALA A 52 -4.30 -6.92 13.67
CA ALA A 52 -3.36 -6.27 14.57
C ALA A 52 -3.90 -6.37 16.00
N GLU A 53 -3.03 -6.29 16.97
CA GLU A 53 -3.45 -6.14 18.37
C GLU A 53 -3.54 -4.66 18.74
N LYS A 54 -4.41 -4.37 19.70
CA LYS A 54 -4.44 -3.08 20.36
C LYS A 54 -3.18 -2.97 21.23
N GLU A 55 -2.18 -2.28 20.72
CA GLU A 55 -0.94 -2.09 21.44
C GLU A 55 -1.14 -1.26 22.72
N GLU A 56 -0.40 -1.61 23.77
CA GLU A 56 -0.49 -0.92 25.07
C GLU A 56 0.14 0.48 25.03
N ASP A 57 0.96 0.79 24.02
CA ASP A 57 1.59 2.10 23.88
C ASP A 57 0.85 2.98 22.84
N PRO A 58 0.05 3.96 23.29
CA PRO A 58 -0.67 4.85 22.39
C PRO A 58 0.21 5.86 21.66
N ALA A 59 1.49 5.97 22.02
CA ALA A 59 2.35 7.03 21.47
C ALA A 59 2.71 6.82 19.99
N GLU A 60 2.83 5.57 19.54
CA GLU A 60 3.19 5.24 18.17
C GLU A 60 1.99 5.37 17.21
N HIS A 61 0.77 5.27 17.73
CA HIS A 61 -0.49 5.27 16.96
C HIS A 61 -1.39 6.48 17.23
N MET A 62 -0.88 7.56 17.81
CA MET A 62 -1.66 8.76 18.15
C MET A 62 -2.33 9.45 16.96
N ARG A 63 -2.00 9.04 15.73
CA ARG A 63 -2.58 9.59 14.50
C ARG A 63 -3.52 8.63 13.77
N ASP A 64 -3.64 7.39 14.27
CA ASP A 64 -4.51 6.40 13.66
C ASP A 64 -5.98 6.71 13.95
N SER A 65 -6.83 6.43 12.98
CA SER A 65 -8.30 6.56 13.10
C SER A 65 -8.91 5.22 13.44
N PHE A 66 -9.72 5.17 14.49
CA PHE A 66 -10.40 3.96 14.96
C PHE A 66 -11.87 4.02 14.61
N TYR A 67 -12.39 2.93 14.06
CA TYR A 67 -13.79 2.76 13.69
C TYR A 67 -14.35 1.54 14.40
N ASP A 68 -15.49 1.72 15.09
CA ASP A 68 -16.19 0.67 15.81
C ASP A 68 -17.44 0.24 15.03
N PHE A 69 -17.45 -1.01 14.58
CA PHE A 69 -18.55 -1.66 13.89
C PHE A 69 -19.20 -2.76 14.77
N GLY A 70 -19.19 -2.57 16.08
CA GLY A 70 -19.70 -3.53 17.06
C GLY A 70 -18.65 -4.58 17.42
N ASP A 71 -18.77 -5.76 16.83
CA ASP A 71 -17.84 -6.86 17.11
C ASP A 71 -16.52 -6.77 16.30
N VAL A 72 -16.42 -5.80 15.39
CA VAL A 72 -15.22 -5.57 14.56
C VAL A 72 -14.76 -4.13 14.77
N LYS A 73 -13.51 -3.97 15.14
CA LYS A 73 -12.85 -2.67 15.20
C LYS A 73 -11.84 -2.56 14.08
N VAL A 74 -11.87 -1.44 13.38
CA VAL A 74 -10.96 -1.16 12.26
C VAL A 74 -10.06 0.01 12.63
N VAL A 75 -8.78 -0.11 12.33
CA VAL A 75 -7.79 0.95 12.49
C VAL A 75 -7.19 1.31 11.14
N VAL A 76 -7.08 2.60 10.88
CA VAL A 76 -6.52 3.15 9.64
C VAL A 76 -5.53 4.25 10.01
N ASP A 77 -4.33 4.21 9.44
CA ASP A 77 -3.34 5.27 9.63
C ASP A 77 -3.81 6.61 9.03
N ASP A 78 -3.25 7.72 9.50
CA ASP A 78 -3.67 9.06 9.12
C ASP A 78 -3.41 9.40 7.64
N VAL A 79 -2.39 8.79 7.05
CA VAL A 79 -2.04 8.96 5.64
C VAL A 79 -3.07 8.27 4.76
N SER A 80 -3.32 6.99 5.03
CA SER A 80 -4.32 6.18 4.31
C SER A 80 -5.72 6.75 4.47
N MET A 81 -6.05 7.30 5.65
CA MET A 81 -7.39 7.80 5.95
C MET A 81 -7.84 8.91 5.01
N LYS A 82 -6.94 9.79 4.58
CA LYS A 82 -7.26 10.87 3.64
C LYS A 82 -7.81 10.34 2.32
N SER A 83 -7.23 9.25 1.86
CA SER A 83 -7.58 8.61 0.58
C SER A 83 -8.64 7.50 0.71
N LEU A 84 -8.93 7.02 1.92
CA LEU A 84 -9.96 6.01 2.20
C LEU A 84 -11.32 6.61 2.59
N LYS A 85 -11.42 7.93 2.69
CA LYS A 85 -12.65 8.60 3.14
C LYS A 85 -13.84 8.26 2.24
N GLY A 86 -14.89 7.71 2.86
CA GLY A 86 -16.12 7.31 2.15
C GLY A 86 -16.04 5.93 1.48
N SER A 87 -14.92 5.22 1.64
CA SER A 87 -14.77 3.86 1.11
C SER A 87 -15.65 2.86 1.83
N THR A 88 -16.00 1.81 1.13
CA THR A 88 -16.75 0.66 1.65
C THR A 88 -15.94 -0.60 1.48
N ILE A 89 -15.71 -1.32 2.56
CA ILE A 89 -15.08 -2.65 2.56
C ILE A 89 -16.20 -3.69 2.48
N ASP A 90 -16.09 -4.58 1.50
CA ASP A 90 -17.00 -5.71 1.29
C ASP A 90 -16.22 -7.02 1.23
N TYR A 91 -16.89 -8.13 1.45
CA TYR A 91 -16.35 -9.46 1.19
C TYR A 91 -17.15 -10.13 0.09
N LYS A 92 -16.46 -10.52 -0.97
CA LYS A 92 -17.04 -11.17 -2.13
C LYS A 92 -16.52 -12.60 -2.26
N GLU A 93 -17.41 -13.50 -2.58
CA GLU A 93 -17.10 -14.90 -2.85
C GLU A 93 -17.79 -15.28 -4.15
N ASP A 94 -17.01 -15.65 -5.14
CA ASP A 94 -17.49 -16.22 -6.38
C ASP A 94 -16.79 -17.55 -6.69
N LEU A 95 -17.11 -18.17 -7.82
CA LEU A 95 -16.63 -19.51 -8.17
C LEU A 95 -15.10 -19.62 -8.32
N ASN A 96 -14.40 -18.52 -8.49
CA ASN A 96 -12.98 -18.50 -8.82
C ASN A 96 -12.12 -17.77 -7.77
N ALA A 97 -12.71 -16.91 -6.97
CA ALA A 97 -11.99 -16.12 -5.98
C ALA A 97 -12.91 -15.73 -4.80
N ALA A 98 -12.30 -15.65 -3.61
CA ALA A 98 -12.94 -15.10 -2.43
C ALA A 98 -11.98 -14.12 -1.77
N GLY A 99 -12.49 -12.94 -1.39
CA GLY A 99 -11.64 -11.93 -0.77
C GLY A 99 -12.36 -10.65 -0.39
N PHE A 100 -11.66 -9.85 0.40
CA PHE A 100 -12.11 -8.50 0.71
C PHE A 100 -11.87 -7.58 -0.49
N VAL A 101 -12.85 -6.72 -0.75
CA VAL A 101 -12.83 -5.72 -1.82
C VAL A 101 -13.08 -4.35 -1.20
N ILE A 102 -12.30 -3.36 -1.59
CA ILE A 102 -12.51 -1.97 -1.17
C ILE A 102 -13.07 -1.18 -2.35
N ASP A 103 -14.31 -0.76 -2.23
CA ASP A 103 -14.90 0.24 -3.14
C ASP A 103 -14.55 1.62 -2.62
N ASN A 104 -13.58 2.24 -3.27
CA ASN A 104 -13.06 3.55 -2.89
C ASN A 104 -13.50 4.60 -3.90
N PRO A 105 -14.31 5.60 -3.49
CA PRO A 105 -14.73 6.69 -4.36
C PRO A 105 -13.58 7.62 -4.74
N ASN A 106 -12.49 7.61 -3.95
CA ASN A 106 -11.33 8.42 -4.25
C ASN A 106 -10.41 7.69 -5.22
N LYS A 107 -9.88 8.39 -6.19
CA LYS A 107 -8.88 7.84 -7.10
C LYS A 107 -7.51 8.44 -6.76
N PRO A 108 -6.43 7.72 -7.00
CA PRO A 108 -5.10 8.28 -6.87
C PRO A 108 -5.00 9.56 -7.71
N VAL A 109 -4.58 10.64 -7.06
CA VAL A 109 -4.24 11.88 -7.74
C VAL A 109 -2.72 11.97 -7.72
N PHE A 110 -2.14 11.89 -8.89
CA PHE A 110 -0.73 12.17 -9.08
C PHE A 110 -0.59 13.67 -9.27
N ASN A 111 0.31 14.32 -8.53
CA ASN A 111 0.74 15.66 -8.90
C ASN A 111 1.54 15.60 -10.21
N ASP A 112 1.83 16.76 -10.79
CA ASP A 112 2.49 16.80 -12.09
C ASP A 112 3.86 16.11 -12.05
N MET A 113 4.63 16.29 -11.00
CA MET A 113 5.93 15.64 -10.80
C MET A 113 5.80 14.11 -10.75
N GLU A 114 4.90 13.58 -9.94
CA GLU A 114 4.68 12.14 -9.82
C GLU A 114 4.27 11.50 -11.16
N ARG A 115 3.39 12.18 -11.90
CA ARG A 115 2.94 11.70 -13.22
C ARG A 115 4.09 11.68 -14.21
N ASP A 116 4.87 12.75 -14.25
CA ASP A 116 5.95 12.90 -15.22
C ASP A 116 7.09 11.90 -14.92
N VAL A 117 7.41 11.68 -13.63
CA VAL A 117 8.35 10.62 -13.23
C VAL A 117 7.81 9.23 -13.55
N GLN A 118 6.52 8.95 -13.29
CA GLN A 118 5.92 7.66 -13.62
C GLN A 118 5.93 7.41 -15.13
N GLU A 119 5.73 8.45 -15.93
CA GLU A 119 5.83 8.35 -17.39
C GLU A 119 7.26 8.03 -17.84
N LEU A 120 8.28 8.67 -17.26
CA LEU A 120 9.68 8.33 -17.48
C LEU A 120 9.95 6.84 -17.15
N LEU A 121 9.54 6.39 -15.97
CA LEU A 121 9.69 5.00 -15.54
C LEU A 121 9.05 4.04 -16.56
N ASN A 122 7.82 4.31 -16.98
CA ASN A 122 7.08 3.46 -17.92
C ASN A 122 7.66 3.44 -19.32
N GLN A 123 8.25 4.54 -19.77
CA GLN A 123 8.80 4.65 -21.14
C GLN A 123 10.22 4.12 -21.24
N GLN A 124 11.06 4.33 -20.22
CA GLN A 124 12.49 4.07 -20.32
C GLN A 124 12.99 2.96 -19.42
N ILE A 125 12.47 2.82 -18.20
CA ILE A 125 13.00 1.92 -17.18
C ILE A 125 12.22 0.60 -17.14
N ASN A 126 10.91 0.66 -16.95
CA ASN A 126 10.05 -0.52 -16.79
C ASN A 126 10.12 -1.49 -17.98
N PRO A 127 10.24 -1.04 -19.26
CA PRO A 127 10.42 -1.98 -20.37
C PRO A 127 11.70 -2.81 -20.29
N GLN A 128 12.77 -2.25 -19.71
CA GLN A 128 14.06 -2.94 -19.59
C GLN A 128 14.04 -3.98 -18.48
N ILE A 129 13.45 -3.65 -17.32
CA ILE A 129 13.40 -4.54 -16.16
C ILE A 129 12.25 -5.55 -16.23
N LYS A 130 11.26 -5.31 -17.06
CA LYS A 130 10.12 -6.23 -17.26
C LYS A 130 10.53 -7.60 -17.78
N SER A 131 11.64 -7.66 -18.54
CA SER A 131 12.23 -8.93 -18.98
C SER A 131 12.74 -9.79 -17.81
N HIS A 132 13.00 -9.19 -16.67
CA HIS A 132 13.37 -9.84 -15.42
C HIS A 132 12.21 -9.96 -14.43
N GLY A 133 10.97 -9.68 -14.90
CA GLY A 133 9.76 -9.75 -14.07
C GLY A 133 9.65 -8.63 -13.03
N GLY A 134 10.44 -7.55 -13.18
CA GLY A 134 10.43 -6.42 -12.25
C GLY A 134 9.65 -5.22 -12.76
N GLN A 135 9.31 -4.32 -11.86
CA GLN A 135 8.70 -3.02 -12.14
C GLN A 135 9.11 -2.02 -11.06
N VAL A 136 9.14 -0.74 -11.42
CA VAL A 136 9.33 0.40 -10.50
C VAL A 136 8.17 1.36 -10.68
N ASP A 137 7.57 1.75 -9.59
CA ASP A 137 6.43 2.67 -9.57
C ASP A 137 6.66 3.82 -8.59
N VAL A 138 6.10 4.98 -8.90
CA VAL A 138 6.08 6.13 -8.01
C VAL A 138 5.04 5.89 -6.92
N VAL A 139 5.46 6.00 -5.66
CA VAL A 139 4.55 5.94 -4.52
C VAL A 139 4.00 7.31 -4.19
N ARG A 140 4.88 8.31 -4.03
CA ARG A 140 4.50 9.70 -3.76
C ARG A 140 5.69 10.64 -3.95
N TYR A 141 5.40 11.92 -4.08
CA TYR A 141 6.37 13.00 -4.02
C TYR A 141 5.96 14.00 -2.94
N GLU A 142 6.86 14.27 -2.00
CA GLU A 142 6.70 15.28 -0.96
C GLU A 142 7.31 16.59 -1.43
N GLU A 143 6.46 17.54 -1.83
CA GLU A 143 6.88 18.83 -2.39
C GLU A 143 7.69 19.67 -1.41
N ASP A 144 7.31 19.65 -0.10
CA ASP A 144 7.95 20.46 0.93
C ASP A 144 9.42 20.10 1.16
N ASP A 145 9.75 18.82 1.01
CA ASP A 145 11.09 18.27 1.22
C ASP A 145 11.77 17.84 -0.09
N SER A 146 11.12 18.00 -1.23
CA SER A 146 11.57 17.54 -2.56
C SER A 146 11.99 16.06 -2.59
N VAL A 147 11.26 15.20 -1.86
CA VAL A 147 11.56 13.78 -1.71
C VAL A 147 10.60 12.93 -2.54
N LEU A 148 11.15 12.11 -3.42
CA LEU A 148 10.40 11.12 -4.19
C LEU A 148 10.49 9.74 -3.52
N TYR A 149 9.34 9.09 -3.37
CA TYR A 149 9.25 7.72 -2.88
C TYR A 149 8.89 6.79 -4.03
N ILE A 150 9.69 5.74 -4.21
CA ILE A 150 9.48 4.71 -5.23
C ILE A 150 9.37 3.33 -4.58
N GLU A 151 8.68 2.41 -5.24
CA GLU A 151 8.59 1.01 -4.86
C GLU A 151 9.01 0.12 -6.04
N MET A 152 9.82 -0.90 -5.75
CA MET A 152 10.21 -1.93 -6.69
C MET A 152 9.40 -3.20 -6.44
N SER A 153 8.88 -3.83 -7.49
CA SER A 153 8.07 -5.04 -7.39
C SER A 153 8.61 -6.17 -8.27
N GLY A 154 8.06 -7.38 -8.07
CA GLY A 154 8.42 -8.55 -8.83
C GLY A 154 9.87 -9.01 -8.64
N GLY A 155 10.56 -9.39 -9.71
CA GLY A 155 11.93 -9.89 -9.67
C GLY A 155 12.98 -8.91 -9.10
N CYS A 156 12.60 -7.63 -8.89
CA CYS A 156 13.48 -6.64 -8.28
C CYS A 156 13.45 -6.67 -6.74
N GLN A 157 12.44 -7.30 -6.13
CA GLN A 157 12.25 -7.35 -4.68
C GLN A 157 13.25 -8.23 -3.92
N GLY A 158 13.87 -9.22 -4.52
CA GLY A 158 14.68 -10.22 -3.80
C GLY A 158 16.16 -10.29 -4.19
N CYS A 159 16.67 -9.42 -5.03
CA CYS A 159 18.00 -9.57 -5.61
C CYS A 159 19.01 -8.58 -4.99
N SER A 160 19.68 -9.01 -3.90
CA SER A 160 20.58 -8.16 -3.11
C SER A 160 21.82 -7.60 -3.84
N SER A 161 22.25 -8.19 -4.95
CA SER A 161 23.43 -7.71 -5.68
C SER A 161 23.12 -7.02 -7.01
N SER A 162 22.00 -7.31 -7.64
CA SER A 162 21.51 -6.60 -8.83
C SER A 162 20.62 -5.40 -8.50
N SER A 163 20.01 -5.40 -7.32
CA SER A 163 19.16 -4.29 -6.85
C SER A 163 19.93 -2.99 -6.69
N ALA A 164 21.14 -3.02 -6.17
CA ALA A 164 21.94 -1.80 -6.01
C ALA A 164 22.32 -1.17 -7.35
N THR A 165 22.65 -1.97 -8.38
CA THR A 165 22.97 -1.45 -9.72
C THR A 165 21.72 -0.91 -10.41
N LEU A 166 20.61 -1.61 -10.29
CA LEU A 166 19.33 -1.17 -10.84
C LEU A 166 18.85 0.10 -10.13
N LYS A 167 18.87 0.10 -8.80
CA LYS A 167 18.50 1.26 -7.99
C LYS A 167 19.32 2.50 -8.38
N ASN A 168 20.64 2.38 -8.42
CA ASN A 168 21.51 3.49 -8.82
C ASN A 168 21.22 3.95 -10.25
N GLY A 169 20.90 3.03 -11.18
CA GLY A 169 20.53 3.36 -12.56
C GLY A 169 19.21 4.12 -12.63
N VAL A 170 18.20 3.67 -11.88
CA VAL A 170 16.88 4.32 -11.78
C VAL A 170 17.03 5.73 -11.19
N GLU A 171 17.72 5.84 -10.04
CA GLU A 171 17.96 7.13 -9.38
C GLU A 171 18.70 8.12 -10.29
N THR A 172 19.75 7.66 -10.97
CA THR A 172 20.50 8.51 -11.88
C THR A 172 19.62 9.06 -13.00
N MET A 173 18.80 8.22 -13.64
CA MET A 173 17.91 8.66 -14.71
C MET A 173 16.85 9.64 -14.21
N ILE A 174 16.33 9.44 -13.00
CA ILE A 174 15.35 10.37 -12.42
C ILE A 174 16.01 11.71 -12.10
N TYR A 175 17.19 11.73 -11.48
CA TYR A 175 17.91 12.98 -11.18
C TYR A 175 18.32 13.75 -12.43
N ASP A 176 18.68 13.05 -13.51
CA ASP A 176 19.07 13.69 -14.78
C ASP A 176 17.89 14.41 -15.45
N GLU A 177 16.68 13.86 -15.35
CA GLU A 177 15.49 14.44 -15.98
C GLU A 177 14.72 15.38 -15.03
N PHE A 178 14.81 15.15 -13.70
CA PHE A 178 14.09 15.91 -12.69
C PHE A 178 15.03 16.46 -11.62
N PRO A 179 15.81 17.50 -11.93
CA PRO A 179 16.81 18.06 -11.02
C PRO A 179 16.21 18.74 -9.77
N ASP A 180 14.89 18.96 -9.74
CA ASP A 180 14.18 19.51 -8.59
C ASP A 180 13.92 18.46 -7.49
N ILE A 181 14.16 17.18 -7.76
CA ILE A 181 14.09 16.10 -6.77
C ILE A 181 15.41 16.07 -6.01
N GLU A 182 15.37 16.30 -4.70
CA GLU A 182 16.57 16.33 -3.85
C GLU A 182 16.93 14.96 -3.27
N ASP A 183 15.93 14.10 -3.02
CA ASP A 183 16.16 12.76 -2.46
C ASP A 183 15.18 11.73 -3.05
N ILE A 184 15.65 10.50 -3.22
CA ILE A 184 14.83 9.38 -3.69
C ILE A 184 14.89 8.27 -2.65
N ARG A 185 13.72 7.86 -2.13
CA ARG A 185 13.57 6.81 -1.13
C ARG A 185 12.85 5.61 -1.68
N ASP A 186 13.52 4.49 -1.59
CA ASP A 186 12.97 3.18 -1.92
C ASP A 186 12.24 2.65 -0.68
N VAL A 187 10.94 2.43 -0.82
CA VAL A 187 10.07 1.90 0.24
C VAL A 187 9.74 0.42 0.04
N THR A 188 10.47 -0.25 -0.84
CA THR A 188 10.27 -1.66 -1.15
C THR A 188 10.55 -2.54 0.07
N ASP A 189 9.65 -3.45 0.38
CA ASP A 189 9.91 -4.52 1.33
C ASP A 189 10.78 -5.60 0.68
N HIS A 190 12.09 -5.48 0.86
CA HIS A 190 13.06 -6.42 0.29
C HIS A 190 13.15 -7.76 1.05
N GLU A 191 12.53 -7.88 2.23
CA GLU A 191 12.58 -9.10 3.05
C GLU A 191 11.46 -10.09 2.72
N SER A 192 10.32 -9.61 2.26
CA SER A 192 9.14 -10.42 1.94
C SER A 192 9.05 -10.88 0.47
N GLY A 193 9.99 -10.47 -0.37
CA GLY A 193 9.96 -10.74 -1.80
C GLY A 193 10.17 -12.22 -2.15
N GLU A 194 9.17 -12.89 -2.70
CA GLU A 194 9.34 -14.17 -3.37
C GLU A 194 10.12 -13.95 -4.68
N ASN A 195 11.33 -14.53 -4.75
CA ASN A 195 12.10 -14.50 -6.00
C ASN A 195 11.71 -15.70 -6.87
N PRO A 196 10.92 -15.54 -7.95
CA PRO A 196 10.45 -16.64 -8.78
C PRO A 196 11.57 -17.31 -9.61
N TYR A 197 12.79 -16.77 -9.59
CA TYR A 197 13.92 -17.26 -10.41
C TYR A 197 14.99 -18.05 -9.64
N TYR A 198 14.82 -18.22 -8.32
CA TYR A 198 15.73 -19.02 -7.49
C TYR A 198 14.93 -20.01 -6.64
N THR A 199 14.44 -21.06 -7.27
CA THR A 199 14.04 -22.32 -6.62
C THR A 199 15.02 -23.41 -7.02
#